data_d19b865969f4051e28638a12e9832a6d
#
_entry.id   d19b865969f4051e28638a12e9832a6d
#
_cell.length_a   1.000
_cell.length_b   1.000
_cell.length_c   1.000
_cell.angle_alpha   90.00
_cell.angle_beta   90.00
_cell.angle_gamma   90.00
#
_symmetry.space_group_name_H-M   'P 1'
#
loop_
_entity.id
_entity.type
_entity.pdbx_description
1 polymer ?
#
loop_
_entity_poly.entity_id
_entity_poly.type
_entity_poly.pdbx_seq_one_letter_code
_entity_poly.pdbx_strand_id
1 'polypeptide(L)'
;MKTILAAAALSLALAGSAAAADAEGRYEVLGLGAFTCADYIAAPPEAADVVGIWVQGYATAMNQLLSDVRDVTGGRSDAQIAQEIWHVCKADPKLLMADAARTMIVKMAGLDTGPAAKKTAKADEGPALRR
;
A
#
# COMPACT_ATOMS: atom_id res chain seq x y z
N MET A 1 23.51 -51.38 22.55
CA MET A 1 22.17 -50.97 22.14
C MET A 1 22.24 -49.43 22.02
N LYS A 2 22.58 -48.92 21.11
CA LYS A 2 22.81 -48.51 19.70
C LYS A 2 21.56 -47.77 19.19
N THR A 3 21.72 -46.44 19.17
CA THR A 3 21.37 -45.49 18.08
C THR A 3 19.94 -45.50 17.57
N ILE A 4 19.11 -44.56 18.06
CA ILE A 4 18.10 -43.87 17.28
C ILE A 4 17.99 -42.44 17.83
N LEU A 5 18.84 -41.53 17.37
CA LEU A 5 18.78 -40.08 17.65
C LEU A 5 19.41 -39.33 16.50
N ALA A 6 18.73 -39.26 15.37
CA ALA A 6 19.13 -38.37 14.27
C ALA A 6 18.04 -38.33 13.18
N ALA A 7 16.88 -37.74 13.43
CA ALA A 7 15.93 -37.39 12.36
C ALA A 7 14.86 -36.37 12.79
N ALA A 8 15.23 -35.33 13.50
CA ALA A 8 14.28 -34.29 13.90
C ALA A 8 14.85 -32.86 13.77
N ALA A 9 15.61 -32.59 12.73
CA ALA A 9 16.22 -31.27 12.58
C ALA A 9 16.25 -30.78 11.13
N LEU A 10 15.12 -30.91 10.38
CA LEU A 10 15.09 -30.34 9.02
C LEU A 10 13.68 -29.89 8.59
N SER A 11 12.91 -29.24 9.46
CA SER A 11 11.59 -28.73 9.10
C SER A 11 11.37 -27.25 9.50
N LEU A 12 12.41 -26.49 9.72
CA LEU A 12 12.28 -25.09 10.18
C LEU A 12 12.91 -24.10 9.19
N ALA A 13 12.57 -24.12 7.94
CA ALA A 13 13.05 -23.07 7.04
C ALA A 13 12.19 -22.90 5.81
N LEU A 14 10.93 -22.51 5.95
CA LEU A 14 10.16 -21.97 4.83
C LEU A 14 8.96 -21.14 5.34
N ALA A 15 9.14 -20.38 6.41
CA ALA A 15 8.30 -19.22 6.64
C ALA A 15 8.85 -18.06 5.78
N GLY A 16 8.85 -18.23 4.48
CA GLY A 16 9.09 -17.15 3.55
C GLY A 16 7.96 -16.14 3.73
N SER A 17 8.31 -14.94 4.17
CA SER A 17 7.40 -13.80 4.14
C SER A 17 6.83 -13.75 2.72
N ALA A 18 5.51 -13.90 2.57
CA ALA A 18 4.83 -13.67 1.31
C ALA A 18 4.89 -12.16 1.02
N ALA A 19 6.02 -11.71 0.49
CA ALA A 19 6.12 -10.38 -0.08
C ALA A 19 5.35 -10.40 -1.41
N ALA A 20 4.32 -9.58 -1.53
CA ALA A 20 3.54 -9.45 -2.76
C ALA A 20 4.30 -8.67 -3.87
N ALA A 21 5.59 -8.45 -3.69
CA ALA A 21 6.49 -7.83 -4.65
C ALA A 21 7.47 -8.88 -5.19
N ASP A 22 8.00 -8.63 -6.39
CA ASP A 22 9.05 -9.48 -6.94
C ASP A 22 10.36 -9.40 -6.14
N ALA A 23 11.39 -10.16 -6.56
CA ALA A 23 12.68 -10.20 -5.86
C ALA A 23 13.38 -8.84 -5.81
N GLU A 24 13.06 -7.93 -6.71
CA GLU A 24 13.58 -6.56 -6.79
C GLU A 24 12.70 -5.56 -6.02
N GLY A 25 11.63 -6.02 -5.38
CA GLY A 25 10.71 -5.19 -4.62
C GLY A 25 9.74 -4.39 -5.49
N ARG A 26 9.54 -4.79 -6.76
CA ARG A 26 8.60 -4.16 -7.67
C ARG A 26 7.22 -4.81 -7.53
N TYR A 27 6.19 -4.02 -7.66
CA TYR A 27 4.81 -4.48 -7.67
C TYR A 27 4.01 -3.71 -8.71
N GLU A 28 3.00 -4.34 -9.27
CA GLU A 28 2.12 -3.71 -10.23
C GLU A 28 1.03 -2.93 -9.50
N VAL A 29 0.83 -1.68 -9.92
CA VAL A 29 -0.24 -0.82 -9.40
C VAL A 29 -1.41 -0.84 -10.37
N LEU A 30 -2.59 -1.21 -9.89
CA LEU A 30 -3.78 -1.39 -10.70
C LEU A 30 -4.80 -0.28 -10.48
N GLY A 31 -5.55 0.02 -11.54
CA GLY A 31 -6.71 0.90 -11.50
C GLY A 31 -6.36 2.31 -11.02
N LEU A 32 -7.19 2.85 -10.12
CA LEU A 32 -7.00 4.22 -9.60
C LEU A 32 -5.69 4.41 -8.82
N GLY A 33 -5.09 3.34 -8.34
CA GLY A 33 -3.78 3.41 -7.69
C GLY A 33 -2.68 3.94 -8.59
N ALA A 34 -2.81 3.75 -9.92
CA ALA A 34 -1.83 4.20 -10.91
C ALA A 34 -1.99 5.68 -11.32
N PHE A 35 -3.07 6.36 -10.92
CA PHE A 35 -3.20 7.80 -11.14
C PHE A 35 -2.23 8.58 -10.25
N THR A 36 -1.83 9.75 -10.72
CA THR A 36 -1.01 10.65 -9.90
C THR A 36 -1.87 11.47 -8.94
N CYS A 37 -1.28 11.95 -7.87
CA CYS A 37 -1.89 12.94 -6.99
C CYS A 37 -2.29 14.22 -7.75
N ALA A 38 -1.52 14.62 -8.78
CA ALA A 38 -1.89 15.75 -9.63
C ALA A 38 -3.21 15.50 -10.37
N ASP A 39 -3.41 14.29 -10.92
CA ASP A 39 -4.67 13.92 -11.59
C ASP A 39 -5.85 13.97 -10.61
N TYR A 40 -5.65 13.47 -9.39
CA TYR A 40 -6.67 13.52 -8.33
C TYR A 40 -7.03 14.95 -7.93
N ILE A 41 -6.04 15.83 -7.75
CA ILE A 41 -6.26 17.24 -7.38
C ILE A 41 -7.01 18.00 -8.48
N ALA A 42 -6.76 17.67 -9.75
CA ALA A 42 -7.39 18.30 -10.90
C ALA A 42 -8.76 17.66 -11.25
N ALA A 43 -9.14 16.55 -10.63
CA ALA A 43 -10.35 15.81 -10.92
C ALA A 43 -11.61 16.56 -10.44
N PRO A 44 -12.75 16.38 -11.12
CA PRO A 44 -14.03 16.90 -10.66
C PRO A 44 -14.48 16.18 -9.37
N PRO A 45 -15.37 16.80 -8.56
CA PRO A 45 -15.77 16.26 -7.25
C PRO A 45 -16.27 14.80 -7.30
N GLU A 46 -16.98 14.41 -8.35
CA GLU A 46 -17.51 13.05 -8.52
C GLU A 46 -16.38 12.00 -8.63
N ALA A 47 -15.25 12.38 -9.22
CA ALA A 47 -14.08 11.51 -9.29
C ALA A 47 -13.38 11.38 -7.93
N ALA A 48 -13.47 12.38 -7.09
CA ALA A 48 -12.93 12.32 -5.73
C ALA A 48 -13.63 11.25 -4.89
N ASP A 49 -14.94 11.07 -5.04
CA ASP A 49 -15.72 10.03 -4.36
C ASP A 49 -15.24 8.63 -4.77
N VAL A 50 -14.99 8.43 -6.07
CA VAL A 50 -14.50 7.14 -6.58
C VAL A 50 -13.09 6.83 -6.05
N VAL A 51 -12.22 7.83 -5.96
CA VAL A 51 -10.90 7.69 -5.33
C VAL A 51 -11.05 7.35 -3.84
N GLY A 52 -11.98 8.00 -3.14
CA GLY A 52 -12.30 7.71 -1.74
C GLY A 52 -12.68 6.25 -1.51
N ILE A 53 -13.54 5.69 -2.35
CA ILE A 53 -13.94 4.27 -2.31
C ILE A 53 -12.71 3.37 -2.54
N TRP A 54 -11.87 3.69 -3.50
CA TRP A 54 -10.65 2.94 -3.77
C TRP A 54 -9.69 2.95 -2.57
N VAL A 55 -9.49 4.11 -1.94
CA VAL A 55 -8.64 4.26 -0.75
C VAL A 55 -9.18 3.45 0.43
N GLN A 56 -10.49 3.39 0.63
CA GLN A 56 -11.12 2.56 1.66
C GLN A 56 -10.89 1.05 1.39
N GLY A 57 -10.98 0.63 0.13
CA GLY A 57 -10.63 -0.73 -0.27
C GLY A 57 -9.17 -1.06 0.03
N TYR A 58 -8.27 -0.13 -0.26
CA TYR A 58 -6.86 -0.25 0.06
C TYR A 58 -6.63 -0.36 1.59
N ALA A 59 -7.27 0.49 2.39
CA ALA A 59 -7.21 0.43 3.85
C ALA A 59 -7.75 -0.90 4.39
N THR A 60 -8.84 -1.41 3.81
CA THR A 60 -9.40 -2.72 4.16
C THR A 60 -8.41 -3.85 3.90
N ALA A 61 -7.72 -3.83 2.76
CA ALA A 61 -6.68 -4.80 2.44
C ALA A 61 -5.51 -4.71 3.45
N MET A 62 -5.11 -3.51 3.84
CA MET A 62 -4.07 -3.32 4.86
C MET A 62 -4.49 -3.84 6.23
N ASN A 63 -5.76 -3.69 6.62
CA ASN A 63 -6.30 -4.29 7.86
C ASN A 63 -6.22 -5.82 7.87
N GLN A 64 -6.30 -6.45 6.69
CA GLN A 64 -6.17 -7.90 6.56
C GLN A 64 -4.71 -8.39 6.57
N LEU A 65 -3.80 -7.57 6.08
CA LEU A 65 -2.40 -7.93 5.91
C LEU A 65 -1.54 -7.63 7.14
N LEU A 66 -1.92 -6.66 7.96
CA LEU A 66 -1.18 -6.25 9.15
C LEU A 66 -1.71 -7.00 10.37
N SER A 67 -0.88 -7.87 10.94
CA SER A 67 -1.27 -8.76 12.04
C SER A 67 -1.63 -8.04 13.33
N ASP A 68 -1.04 -6.87 13.60
CA ASP A 68 -1.15 -6.18 14.88
C ASP A 68 -2.02 -4.92 14.83
N VAL A 69 -2.64 -4.66 13.68
CA VAL A 69 -3.49 -3.49 13.44
C VAL A 69 -4.88 -3.93 13.04
N ARG A 70 -5.87 -3.67 13.88
CA ARG A 70 -7.27 -3.97 13.56
C ARG A 70 -7.88 -2.98 12.58
N ASP A 71 -7.49 -1.72 12.70
CA ASP A 71 -7.99 -0.61 11.88
C ASP A 71 -6.87 0.41 11.63
N VAL A 72 -6.34 0.40 10.41
CA VAL A 72 -5.26 1.32 9.99
C VAL A 72 -5.72 2.78 9.93
N THR A 73 -7.03 3.03 9.92
CA THR A 73 -7.58 4.39 9.89
C THR A 73 -7.72 4.99 11.29
N GLY A 74 -7.64 4.16 12.35
CA GLY A 74 -7.81 4.59 13.73
C GLY A 74 -9.21 5.14 14.01
N GLY A 75 -10.25 4.59 13.35
CA GLY A 75 -11.64 5.01 13.52
C GLY A 75 -12.01 6.33 12.84
N ARG A 76 -11.22 6.79 11.88
CA ARG A 76 -11.52 8.02 11.14
C ARG A 76 -12.72 7.83 10.22
N SER A 77 -13.53 8.86 10.10
CA SER A 77 -14.64 8.91 9.14
C SER A 77 -14.12 9.03 7.69
N ASP A 78 -14.98 8.70 6.72
CA ASP A 78 -14.68 8.83 5.29
C ASP A 78 -14.22 10.23 4.91
N ALA A 79 -14.86 11.26 5.47
CA ALA A 79 -14.49 12.65 5.25
C ALA A 79 -13.08 12.98 5.79
N GLN A 80 -12.70 12.41 6.93
CA GLN A 80 -11.36 12.57 7.49
C GLN A 80 -10.31 11.83 6.67
N ILE A 81 -10.63 10.63 6.16
CA ILE A 81 -9.75 9.88 5.26
C ILE A 81 -9.55 10.65 3.94
N ALA A 82 -10.62 11.20 3.37
CA ALA A 82 -10.56 12.03 2.16
C ALA A 82 -9.72 13.29 2.38
N GLN A 83 -9.82 13.92 3.53
CA GLN A 83 -8.99 15.07 3.89
C GLN A 83 -7.51 14.69 4.03
N GLU A 84 -7.19 13.58 4.67
CA GLU A 84 -5.80 13.12 4.84
C GLU A 84 -5.15 12.77 3.50
N ILE A 85 -5.85 12.06 2.61
CA ILE A 85 -5.30 11.74 1.28
C ILE A 85 -5.10 13.01 0.45
N TRP A 86 -6.02 13.99 0.56
CA TRP A 86 -5.86 15.30 -0.06
C TRP A 86 -4.58 16.00 0.42
N HIS A 87 -4.32 16.01 1.73
CA HIS A 87 -3.12 16.63 2.29
C HIS A 87 -1.84 15.95 1.80
N VAL A 88 -1.82 14.62 1.74
CA VAL A 88 -0.67 13.87 1.19
C VAL A 88 -0.43 14.26 -0.26
N CYS A 89 -1.48 14.27 -1.07
CA CYS A 89 -1.40 14.62 -2.48
C CYS A 89 -0.99 16.08 -2.73
N LYS A 90 -1.45 17.00 -1.90
CA LYS A 90 -1.01 18.42 -1.97
C LYS A 90 0.45 18.60 -1.64
N ALA A 91 0.99 17.77 -0.73
CA ALA A 91 2.40 17.82 -0.36
C ALA A 91 3.33 17.28 -1.45
N ASP A 92 2.90 16.25 -2.19
CA ASP A 92 3.64 15.70 -3.32
C ASP A 92 2.71 15.27 -4.46
N PRO A 93 2.42 16.17 -5.41
CA PRO A 93 1.54 15.88 -6.55
C PRO A 93 2.05 14.80 -7.52
N LYS A 94 3.31 14.40 -7.42
CA LYS A 94 3.92 13.38 -8.30
C LYS A 94 3.72 11.95 -7.81
N LEU A 95 3.29 11.77 -6.55
CA LEU A 95 3.02 10.44 -6.02
C LEU A 95 1.91 9.76 -6.82
N LEU A 96 2.04 8.45 -6.99
CA LEU A 96 0.90 7.61 -7.37
C LEU A 96 -0.09 7.54 -6.21
N MET A 97 -1.37 7.38 -6.52
CA MET A 97 -2.41 7.24 -5.50
C MET A 97 -2.15 6.05 -4.56
N ALA A 98 -1.55 4.97 -5.05
CA ALA A 98 -1.14 3.84 -4.22
C ALA A 98 -0.09 4.23 -3.18
N ASP A 99 0.91 5.03 -3.58
CA ASP A 99 1.96 5.51 -2.67
C ASP A 99 1.42 6.56 -1.69
N ALA A 100 0.52 7.42 -2.16
CA ALA A 100 -0.17 8.40 -1.33
C ALA A 100 -1.05 7.71 -0.26
N ALA A 101 -1.83 6.70 -0.64
CA ALA A 101 -2.65 5.91 0.27
C ALA A 101 -1.78 5.18 1.30
N ARG A 102 -0.68 4.58 0.87
CA ARG A 102 0.28 3.95 1.77
C ARG A 102 0.86 4.94 2.77
N THR A 103 1.31 6.10 2.29
CA THR A 103 1.87 7.17 3.14
C THR A 103 0.86 7.64 4.18
N MET A 104 -0.38 7.85 3.76
CA MET A 104 -1.49 8.21 4.64
C MET A 104 -1.72 7.15 5.73
N ILE A 105 -1.83 5.89 5.34
CA ILE A 105 -2.09 4.76 6.27
C ILE A 105 -0.97 4.62 7.28
N VAL A 106 0.28 4.66 6.84
CA VAL A 106 1.44 4.58 7.73
C VAL A 106 1.39 5.66 8.79
N LYS A 107 1.08 6.90 8.37
CA LYS A 107 0.93 8.05 9.28
C LYS A 107 -0.24 7.84 10.25
N MET A 108 -1.41 7.41 9.76
CA MET A 108 -2.60 7.24 10.60
C MET A 108 -2.47 6.10 11.59
N ALA A 109 -1.86 5.00 11.19
CA ALA A 109 -1.66 3.82 12.02
C ALA A 109 -0.45 3.95 12.98
N GLY A 110 0.33 5.04 12.89
CA GLY A 110 1.55 5.21 13.68
C GLY A 110 2.64 4.19 13.36
N LEU A 111 2.61 3.62 12.15
CA LEU A 111 3.59 2.65 11.69
C LEU A 111 4.87 3.39 11.31
N ASP A 112 5.99 3.03 11.93
CA ASP A 112 7.28 3.63 11.61
C ASP A 112 7.76 3.13 10.24
N THR A 113 7.89 4.05 9.29
CA THR A 113 8.48 3.75 8.00
C THR A 113 9.99 3.78 8.13
N GLY A 114 10.56 2.70 8.64
CA GLY A 114 12.01 2.51 8.61
C GLY A 114 12.60 2.71 7.20
N PRO A 115 13.91 2.83 7.04
CA PRO A 115 14.59 3.27 5.81
C PRO A 115 14.33 2.46 4.53
N ALA A 116 13.56 1.37 4.60
CA ALA A 116 13.21 0.53 3.45
C ALA A 116 12.14 1.16 2.51
N ALA A 117 11.44 2.22 2.91
CA ALA A 117 10.36 2.82 2.14
C ALA A 117 10.82 3.77 1.01
N LYS A 118 12.12 3.95 0.77
CA LYS A 118 12.67 4.86 -0.25
C LYS A 118 13.00 4.22 -1.60
N LYS A 119 12.56 3.02 -1.89
CA LYS A 119 12.67 2.51 -3.26
C LYS A 119 11.41 2.90 -4.05
N THR A 120 11.50 4.07 -4.66
CA THR A 120 10.57 4.58 -5.66
C THR A 120 10.21 3.51 -6.68
N ALA A 121 8.92 3.26 -6.85
CA ALA A 121 8.40 2.59 -8.02
C ALA A 121 8.88 3.39 -9.25
N LYS A 122 9.73 2.79 -10.07
CA LYS A 122 10.05 3.33 -11.39
C LYS A 122 8.76 3.15 -12.20
N ALA A 123 8.10 4.26 -12.50
CA ALA A 123 6.97 4.26 -13.42
C ALA A 123 7.49 3.73 -14.77
N ASP A 124 7.14 2.48 -15.07
CA ASP A 124 7.23 1.99 -16.43
C ASP A 124 6.08 2.65 -17.17
N GLU A 125 6.38 3.35 -18.24
CA GLU A 125 5.39 4.02 -19.08
C GLU A 125 4.39 2.97 -19.58
N GLY A 126 3.25 2.88 -18.90
CA GLY A 126 2.14 2.05 -19.34
C GLY A 126 1.65 2.50 -20.71
N PRO A 127 1.17 1.57 -21.54
CA PRO A 127 0.73 1.87 -22.91
C PRO A 127 -0.41 2.89 -22.88
N ALA A 128 -0.23 3.95 -23.66
CA ALA A 128 -1.25 4.97 -23.88
C ALA A 128 -2.60 4.33 -24.23
N LEU A 129 -3.62 4.64 -23.45
CA LEU A 129 -5.00 4.29 -23.75
C LEU A 129 -5.35 4.82 -25.14
N ARG A 130 -5.41 3.92 -26.13
CA ARG A 130 -5.98 4.26 -27.44
C ARG A 130 -7.48 4.47 -27.26
N ARG A 131 -7.92 5.64 -27.64
CA ARG A 131 -9.33 5.99 -27.80
C ARG A 131 -9.96 5.14 -28.90
#